data_1c8b2a8959438ce448b1853f5fff78ea
#
_entry.id   1c8b2a8959438ce448b1853f5fff78ea
#
_cell.length_a   1.000
_cell.length_b   1.000
_cell.length_c   1.000
_cell.angle_alpha   90.00
_cell.angle_beta   90.00
_cell.angle_gamma   90.00
#
_symmetry.space_group_name_H-M   'P 1'
#
loop_
_entity.id
_entity.type
_entity.pdbx_description
1 polymer ?
#
loop_
_entity_poly.entity_id
_entity_poly.type
_entity_poly.pdbx_seq_one_letter_code
_entity_poly.pdbx_strand_id
1 'polypeptide(L)'
;EPLKVVTTSETYKELFDKFTAETGIKVEFLSMSSGEVISKVKAEGGNPMADLWFGGGIDAFMAAKEDGLLEKVEFDGAKELAPEYKDSEGYWYSKGLTVVGFIVNNDILAEKNLEMPKTWDDLTKPEYKSEILMSNPAISGTNYAVVNAILQTKGEELGWEYFEKLNENIDYYSKRGKDPNVKTMA
;
A
#
# COMPACT_ATOMS: atom_id res chain seq x y z
N GLU A 1 -21.26 -0.83 21.59
CA GLU A 1 -20.47 -1.79 20.78
C GLU A 1 -19.14 -1.14 20.38
N PRO A 2 -18.06 -1.90 20.24
CA PRO A 2 -16.81 -1.37 19.74
C PRO A 2 -16.90 -1.06 18.25
N LEU A 3 -16.14 -0.06 17.79
CA LEU A 3 -15.91 0.20 16.37
C LEU A 3 -14.93 -0.86 15.83
N LYS A 4 -15.36 -1.62 14.85
CA LYS A 4 -14.55 -2.67 14.21
C LYS A 4 -13.85 -2.10 12.98
N VAL A 5 -12.52 -2.20 12.97
CA VAL A 5 -11.70 -1.59 11.91
C VAL A 5 -10.82 -2.64 11.23
N VAL A 6 -10.80 -2.65 9.91
CA VAL A 6 -9.71 -3.27 9.15
C VAL A 6 -8.71 -2.19 8.78
N THR A 7 -7.43 -2.43 9.03
CA THR A 7 -6.38 -1.44 8.80
C THR A 7 -5.17 -2.06 8.12
N THR A 8 -4.35 -1.24 7.45
CA THR A 8 -3.16 -1.72 6.75
C THR A 8 -1.87 -1.61 7.57
N SER A 9 -1.94 -1.10 8.79
CA SER A 9 -0.77 -1.00 9.68
C SER A 9 -1.18 -1.07 11.15
N GLU A 10 -0.42 -1.81 11.95
CA GLU A 10 -0.56 -1.85 13.41
C GLU A 10 -0.12 -0.54 14.07
N THR A 11 0.65 0.29 13.38
CA THR A 11 1.09 1.60 13.91
C THR A 11 -0.07 2.57 14.15
N TYR A 12 -1.23 2.33 13.56
CA TYR A 12 -2.44 3.12 13.81
C TYR A 12 -3.07 2.86 15.19
N LYS A 13 -2.56 1.89 15.94
CA LYS A 13 -3.04 1.62 17.30
C LYS A 13 -3.02 2.88 18.17
N GLU A 14 -1.97 3.67 18.12
CA GLU A 14 -1.88 4.91 18.91
C GLU A 14 -2.97 5.93 18.54
N LEU A 15 -3.34 6.03 17.26
CA LEU A 15 -4.44 6.86 16.81
C LEU A 15 -5.78 6.35 17.34
N PHE A 16 -5.99 5.04 17.30
CA PHE A 16 -7.22 4.42 17.80
C PHE A 16 -7.34 4.52 19.32
N ASP A 17 -6.22 4.43 20.04
CA ASP A 17 -6.19 4.66 21.49
C ASP A 17 -6.58 6.11 21.86
N LYS A 18 -6.08 7.10 21.10
CA LYS A 18 -6.48 8.51 21.25
C LYS A 18 -7.96 8.72 20.95
N PHE A 19 -8.45 8.14 19.85
CA PHE A 19 -9.88 8.21 19.53
C PHE A 19 -10.73 7.63 20.65
N THR A 20 -10.33 6.48 21.20
CA THR A 20 -11.04 5.87 22.34
C THR A 20 -11.01 6.76 23.58
N ALA A 21 -9.87 7.39 23.86
CA ALA A 21 -9.73 8.30 25.01
C ALA A 21 -10.62 9.56 24.88
N GLU A 22 -10.77 10.08 23.69
CA GLU A 22 -11.55 11.30 23.42
C GLU A 22 -13.06 11.04 23.32
N THR A 23 -13.46 9.89 22.77
CA THR A 23 -14.87 9.60 22.47
C THR A 23 -15.52 8.60 23.40
N GLY A 24 -14.72 7.82 24.14
CA GLY A 24 -15.20 6.68 24.92
C GLY A 24 -15.56 5.44 24.07
N ILE A 25 -15.44 5.51 22.73
CA ILE A 25 -15.74 4.41 21.83
C ILE A 25 -14.50 3.52 21.70
N LYS A 26 -14.60 2.27 22.11
CA LYS A 26 -13.52 1.28 21.92
C LYS A 26 -13.33 0.95 20.46
N VAL A 27 -12.08 0.78 20.03
CA VAL A 27 -11.73 0.32 18.69
C VAL A 27 -11.15 -1.09 18.77
N GLU A 28 -11.73 -2.00 18.01
CA GLU A 28 -11.17 -3.33 17.75
C GLU A 28 -10.69 -3.35 16.29
N PHE A 29 -9.41 -3.66 16.06
CA PHE A 29 -8.89 -3.63 14.71
C PHE A 29 -8.12 -4.89 14.34
N LEU A 30 -8.13 -5.19 13.03
CA LEU A 30 -7.38 -6.25 12.40
C LEU A 30 -6.48 -5.65 11.31
N SER A 31 -5.17 -5.91 11.42
CA SER A 31 -4.19 -5.42 10.44
C SER A 31 -3.94 -6.46 9.34
N MET A 32 -4.10 -6.04 8.08
CA MET A 32 -3.83 -6.85 6.91
C MET A 32 -3.48 -5.96 5.70
N SER A 33 -2.83 -6.52 4.69
CA SER A 33 -2.47 -5.78 3.47
C SER A 33 -3.71 -5.44 2.64
N SER A 34 -3.63 -4.39 1.79
CA SER A 34 -4.78 -3.90 1.00
C SER A 34 -5.44 -4.98 0.15
N GLY A 35 -4.66 -5.86 -0.50
CA GLY A 35 -5.19 -6.97 -1.27
C GLY A 35 -5.93 -8.02 -0.41
N GLU A 36 -5.47 -8.23 0.82
CA GLU A 36 -6.15 -9.12 1.79
C GLU A 36 -7.47 -8.50 2.25
N VAL A 37 -7.50 -7.17 2.49
CA VAL A 37 -8.75 -6.48 2.86
C VAL A 37 -9.80 -6.63 1.78
N ILE A 38 -9.46 -6.36 0.51
CA ILE A 38 -10.40 -6.54 -0.61
C ILE A 38 -10.92 -7.97 -0.67
N SER A 39 -10.03 -8.95 -0.62
CA SER A 39 -10.40 -10.37 -0.67
C SER A 39 -11.32 -10.76 0.47
N LYS A 40 -11.02 -10.26 1.69
CA LYS A 40 -11.83 -10.51 2.88
C LYS A 40 -13.24 -9.92 2.71
N VAL A 41 -13.35 -8.63 2.37
CA VAL A 41 -14.64 -7.94 2.26
C VAL A 41 -15.48 -8.56 1.15
N LYS A 42 -14.87 -8.96 0.02
CA LYS A 42 -15.57 -9.72 -1.03
C LYS A 42 -16.13 -11.06 -0.52
N ALA A 43 -15.33 -11.79 0.25
CA ALA A 43 -15.75 -13.09 0.79
C ALA A 43 -16.88 -12.98 1.83
N GLU A 44 -17.04 -11.83 2.46
CA GLU A 44 -18.12 -11.56 3.43
C GLU A 44 -19.50 -11.35 2.79
N GLY A 45 -19.55 -11.19 1.45
CA GLY A 45 -20.77 -11.30 0.67
C GLY A 45 -21.88 -10.33 1.04
N GLY A 46 -21.56 -9.06 1.35
CA GLY A 46 -22.53 -8.04 1.74
C GLY A 46 -22.90 -8.06 3.23
N ASN A 47 -22.23 -8.87 4.04
CA ASN A 47 -22.37 -8.90 5.50
C ASN A 47 -21.03 -8.55 6.17
N PRO A 48 -20.60 -7.28 6.11
CA PRO A 48 -19.27 -6.88 6.51
C PRO A 48 -19.04 -7.09 8.02
N MET A 49 -17.85 -7.61 8.35
CA MET A 49 -17.40 -7.82 9.73
C MET A 49 -16.76 -6.58 10.34
N ALA A 50 -16.44 -5.58 9.52
CA ALA A 50 -15.85 -4.31 9.94
C ALA A 50 -16.72 -3.13 9.55
N ASP A 51 -16.74 -2.11 10.41
CA ASP A 51 -17.46 -0.86 10.21
C ASP A 51 -16.63 0.16 9.42
N LEU A 52 -15.30 0.06 9.49
CA LEU A 52 -14.37 1.00 8.88
C LEU A 52 -13.17 0.27 8.26
N TRP A 53 -12.82 0.66 7.04
CA TRP A 53 -11.53 0.35 6.45
C TRP A 53 -10.62 1.58 6.52
N PHE A 54 -9.49 1.47 7.24
CA PHE A 54 -8.57 2.57 7.51
C PHE A 54 -7.15 2.28 6.99
N GLY A 55 -6.73 3.04 5.97
CA GLY A 55 -5.39 2.92 5.36
C GLY A 55 -5.37 1.99 4.15
N GLY A 56 -4.31 2.10 3.37
CA GLY A 56 -4.14 1.42 2.10
C GLY A 56 -3.98 2.38 0.92
N GLY A 57 -3.80 1.85 -0.28
CA GLY A 57 -3.68 2.64 -1.50
C GLY A 57 -5.04 3.02 -2.07
N ILE A 58 -5.09 4.15 -2.76
CA ILE A 58 -6.30 4.66 -3.42
C ILE A 58 -6.87 3.65 -4.43
N ASP A 59 -6.02 2.91 -5.13
CA ASP A 59 -6.37 1.87 -6.10
C ASP A 59 -7.26 0.79 -5.47
N ALA A 60 -6.96 0.38 -4.24
CA ALA A 60 -7.75 -0.59 -3.50
C ALA A 60 -9.16 -0.06 -3.17
N PHE A 61 -9.26 1.21 -2.79
CA PHE A 61 -10.54 1.86 -2.51
C PHE A 61 -11.36 2.11 -3.78
N MET A 62 -10.71 2.44 -4.90
CA MET A 62 -11.38 2.55 -6.20
C MET A 62 -11.98 1.21 -6.63
N ALA A 63 -11.20 0.13 -6.56
CA ALA A 63 -11.68 -1.21 -6.85
C ALA A 63 -12.83 -1.64 -5.90
N ALA A 64 -12.71 -1.36 -4.62
CA ALA A 64 -13.77 -1.65 -3.65
C ALA A 64 -15.07 -0.87 -3.93
N LYS A 65 -14.95 0.38 -4.37
CA LYS A 65 -16.11 1.17 -4.82
C LYS A 65 -16.79 0.54 -6.04
N GLU A 66 -16.01 0.19 -7.06
CA GLU A 66 -16.51 -0.45 -8.28
C GLU A 66 -17.22 -1.79 -8.00
N ASP A 67 -16.70 -2.54 -7.04
CA ASP A 67 -17.30 -3.80 -6.58
C ASP A 67 -18.50 -3.61 -5.63
N GLY A 68 -18.88 -2.36 -5.29
CA GLY A 68 -20.00 -2.06 -4.40
C GLY A 68 -19.77 -2.47 -2.94
N LEU A 69 -18.50 -2.47 -2.50
CA LEU A 69 -18.10 -2.92 -1.16
C LEU A 69 -18.02 -1.78 -0.12
N LEU A 70 -18.23 -0.54 -0.55
CA LEU A 70 -18.15 0.65 0.30
C LEU A 70 -19.49 1.34 0.43
N GLU A 71 -19.77 1.86 1.62
CA GLU A 71 -20.88 2.75 1.91
C GLU A 71 -20.49 4.21 1.66
N LYS A 72 -21.49 5.00 1.24
CA LYS A 72 -21.35 6.42 1.05
C LYS A 72 -21.47 7.15 2.39
N VAL A 73 -20.47 7.96 2.73
CA VAL A 73 -20.43 8.71 3.99
C VAL A 73 -20.03 10.16 3.72
N GLU A 74 -20.81 11.10 4.24
CA GLU A 74 -20.46 12.51 4.25
C GLU A 74 -20.13 12.99 5.66
N PHE A 75 -19.07 13.78 5.81
CA PHE A 75 -18.70 14.42 7.06
C PHE A 75 -18.04 15.78 6.81
N ASP A 76 -18.11 16.68 7.77
CA ASP A 76 -17.69 18.08 7.56
C ASP A 76 -16.22 18.22 7.18
N GLY A 77 -15.31 17.45 7.75
CA GLY A 77 -13.89 17.47 7.41
C GLY A 77 -13.60 17.07 5.94
N ALA A 78 -14.49 16.36 5.28
CA ALA A 78 -14.33 16.00 3.87
C ALA A 78 -14.41 17.22 2.94
N LYS A 79 -15.03 18.32 3.38
CA LYS A 79 -15.14 19.56 2.59
C LYS A 79 -13.80 20.27 2.44
N GLU A 80 -12.90 20.08 3.39
CA GLU A 80 -11.55 20.69 3.40
C GLU A 80 -10.57 19.95 2.50
N LEU A 81 -10.86 18.70 2.10
CA LEU A 81 -10.02 17.94 1.19
C LEU A 81 -10.18 18.45 -0.24
N ALA A 82 -9.04 18.62 -0.93
CA ALA A 82 -9.04 18.92 -2.36
C ALA A 82 -9.67 17.76 -3.16
N PRO A 83 -10.26 18.06 -4.34
CA PRO A 83 -11.00 17.05 -5.12
C PRO A 83 -10.22 15.78 -5.44
N GLU A 84 -8.91 15.88 -5.66
CA GLU A 84 -8.02 14.76 -5.96
C GLU A 84 -7.76 13.82 -4.78
N TYR A 85 -8.12 14.23 -3.56
CA TYR A 85 -7.91 13.46 -2.33
C TYR A 85 -9.18 12.86 -1.75
N LYS A 86 -10.24 12.83 -2.52
CA LYS A 86 -11.50 12.21 -2.12
C LYS A 86 -12.27 11.69 -3.33
N ASP A 87 -13.12 10.70 -3.09
CA ASP A 87 -14.09 10.30 -4.08
C ASP A 87 -15.19 11.37 -4.26
N SER A 88 -15.52 11.69 -5.50
CA SER A 88 -16.53 12.71 -5.82
C SER A 88 -17.94 12.34 -5.32
N GLU A 89 -18.19 11.05 -5.10
CA GLU A 89 -19.48 10.53 -4.62
C GLU A 89 -19.47 10.19 -3.12
N GLY A 90 -18.31 10.29 -2.45
CA GLY A 90 -18.20 10.14 -0.99
C GLY A 90 -17.99 8.72 -0.48
N TYR A 91 -17.40 7.83 -1.28
CA TYR A 91 -17.11 6.45 -0.88
C TYR A 91 -15.77 6.28 -0.17
N TRP A 92 -14.80 7.17 -0.42
CA TRP A 92 -13.50 7.15 0.25
C TRP A 92 -12.89 8.56 0.36
N TYR A 93 -11.99 8.69 1.32
CA TYR A 93 -11.30 9.95 1.64
C TYR A 93 -9.83 9.66 1.95
N SER A 94 -8.93 10.50 1.43
CA SER A 94 -7.51 10.40 1.72
C SER A 94 -7.22 10.92 3.14
N LYS A 95 -6.45 10.14 3.89
CA LYS A 95 -5.92 10.57 5.20
C LYS A 95 -4.54 11.22 5.10
N GLY A 96 -3.92 11.17 3.92
CA GLY A 96 -2.59 11.70 3.68
C GLY A 96 -2.00 11.18 2.38
N LEU A 97 -0.81 11.67 2.04
CA LEU A 97 -0.04 11.24 0.88
C LEU A 97 1.12 10.36 1.30
N THR A 98 1.40 9.35 0.50
CA THR A 98 2.56 8.48 0.66
C THR A 98 3.37 8.49 -0.62
N VAL A 99 4.66 8.77 -0.50
CA VAL A 99 5.61 8.67 -1.60
C VAL A 99 6.25 7.29 -1.57
N VAL A 100 6.26 6.61 -2.70
CA VAL A 100 6.91 5.31 -2.85
C VAL A 100 8.25 5.49 -3.55
N GLY A 101 9.28 4.87 -3.00
CA GLY A 101 10.63 4.88 -3.54
C GLY A 101 11.36 3.59 -3.19
N PHE A 102 12.66 3.55 -3.39
CA PHE A 102 13.49 2.45 -2.94
C PHE A 102 14.50 2.90 -1.89
N ILE A 103 14.81 2.02 -0.97
CA ILE A 103 15.81 2.19 0.09
C ILE A 103 17.04 1.39 -0.29
N VAL A 104 18.21 1.95 -0.06
CA VAL A 104 19.48 1.35 -0.41
C VAL A 104 20.34 1.18 0.85
N ASN A 105 20.91 -0.01 1.03
CA ASN A 105 21.93 -0.26 2.05
C ASN A 105 23.30 0.10 1.49
N ASN A 106 23.88 1.21 1.97
CA ASN A 106 25.17 1.71 1.48
C ASN A 106 26.34 0.78 1.81
N ASP A 107 26.27 0.08 2.93
CA ASP A 107 27.34 -0.81 3.36
C ASP A 107 27.40 -2.04 2.44
N ILE A 108 26.26 -2.60 2.07
CA ILE A 108 26.17 -3.70 1.12
C ILE A 108 26.61 -3.26 -0.28
N LEU A 109 26.23 -2.06 -0.73
CA LEU A 109 26.74 -1.55 -2.02
C LEU A 109 28.27 -1.45 -2.03
N ALA A 110 28.86 -0.93 -0.95
CA ALA A 110 30.30 -0.80 -0.82
C ALA A 110 30.99 -2.17 -0.76
N GLU A 111 30.47 -3.12 0.03
CA GLU A 111 31.00 -4.47 0.14
C GLU A 111 31.01 -5.21 -1.20
N LYS A 112 29.92 -5.07 -1.97
CA LYS A 112 29.76 -5.73 -3.27
C LYS A 112 30.29 -4.91 -4.45
N ASN A 113 30.85 -3.73 -4.19
CA ASN A 113 31.32 -2.79 -5.21
C ASN A 113 30.26 -2.47 -6.27
N LEU A 114 29.02 -2.24 -5.82
CA LEU A 114 27.90 -1.86 -6.65
C LEU A 114 27.70 -0.35 -6.67
N GLU A 115 27.32 0.21 -7.80
CA GLU A 115 26.96 1.62 -7.89
C GLU A 115 25.60 1.88 -7.22
N MET A 116 25.41 3.11 -6.73
CA MET A 116 24.13 3.55 -6.19
C MET A 116 23.10 3.69 -7.33
N PRO A 117 21.98 2.96 -7.30
CA PRO A 117 20.89 3.18 -8.26
C PRO A 117 20.26 4.56 -8.04
N LYS A 118 20.02 5.30 -9.11
CA LYS A 118 19.45 6.66 -9.07
C LYS A 118 18.05 6.73 -9.67
N THR A 119 17.73 5.78 -10.52
CA THR A 119 16.46 5.71 -11.24
C THR A 119 15.84 4.33 -11.10
N TRP A 120 14.54 4.23 -11.39
CA TRP A 120 13.86 2.94 -11.47
C TRP A 120 14.49 2.02 -12.53
N ASP A 121 14.95 2.56 -13.64
CA ASP A 121 15.59 1.79 -14.70
C ASP A 121 16.95 1.20 -14.27
N ASP A 122 17.67 1.87 -13.38
CA ASP A 122 18.91 1.31 -12.84
C ASP A 122 18.69 -0.02 -12.12
N LEU A 123 17.52 -0.22 -11.49
CA LEU A 123 17.19 -1.45 -10.78
C LEU A 123 17.08 -2.68 -11.68
N THR A 124 17.00 -2.49 -13.01
CA THR A 124 16.98 -3.60 -13.98
C THR A 124 18.35 -4.01 -14.49
N LYS A 125 19.42 -3.35 -14.05
CA LYS A 125 20.78 -3.67 -14.45
C LYS A 125 21.21 -5.03 -13.89
N PRO A 126 21.94 -5.84 -14.67
CA PRO A 126 22.28 -7.21 -14.28
C PRO A 126 23.19 -7.30 -13.04
N GLU A 127 23.92 -6.24 -12.70
CA GLU A 127 24.73 -6.18 -11.47
C GLU A 127 23.92 -6.25 -10.19
N TYR A 128 22.61 -5.96 -10.22
CA TYR A 128 21.72 -6.06 -9.05
C TYR A 128 20.99 -7.41 -8.96
N LYS A 129 21.43 -8.41 -9.71
CA LYS A 129 20.82 -9.74 -9.70
C LYS A 129 20.75 -10.32 -8.28
N SER A 130 19.55 -10.66 -7.81
CA SER A 130 19.26 -11.14 -6.46
C SER A 130 19.64 -10.16 -5.33
N GLU A 131 19.75 -8.86 -5.64
CA GLU A 131 20.03 -7.81 -4.66
C GLU A 131 18.82 -6.94 -4.31
N ILE A 132 17.68 -7.19 -4.94
CA ILE A 132 16.47 -6.38 -4.77
C ILE A 132 15.41 -7.18 -4.02
N LEU A 133 14.80 -6.53 -3.04
CA LEU A 133 13.63 -7.04 -2.33
C LEU A 133 12.40 -6.21 -2.72
N MET A 134 11.33 -6.89 -2.99
CA MET A 134 10.04 -6.27 -3.30
C MET A 134 8.93 -7.03 -2.56
N SER A 135 7.87 -6.36 -2.16
CA SER A 135 6.67 -7.06 -1.68
C SER A 135 5.80 -7.49 -2.85
N ASN A 136 5.08 -8.59 -2.68
CA ASN A 136 4.16 -9.08 -3.70
C ASN A 136 3.09 -8.02 -4.04
N PRO A 137 3.03 -7.51 -5.27
CA PRO A 137 2.07 -6.47 -5.65
C PRO A 137 0.61 -6.88 -5.52
N ALA A 138 0.29 -8.17 -5.66
CA ALA A 138 -1.08 -8.67 -5.49
C ALA A 138 -1.58 -8.57 -4.03
N ILE A 139 -0.66 -8.44 -3.07
CA ILE A 139 -0.96 -8.36 -1.64
C ILE A 139 -0.71 -6.95 -1.12
N SER A 140 0.47 -6.41 -1.41
CA SER A 140 0.93 -5.10 -0.93
C SER A 140 0.42 -3.95 -1.78
N GLY A 141 -0.43 -3.09 -1.23
CA GLY A 141 -0.88 -1.87 -1.89
C GLY A 141 0.26 -0.90 -2.23
N THR A 142 1.33 -0.85 -1.42
CA THR A 142 2.52 -0.03 -1.71
C THR A 142 3.21 -0.48 -3.00
N ASN A 143 3.41 -1.79 -3.16
CA ASN A 143 4.07 -2.31 -4.36
C ASN A 143 3.13 -2.37 -5.56
N TYR A 144 1.83 -2.48 -5.36
CA TYR A 144 0.85 -2.26 -6.43
C TYR A 144 0.92 -0.84 -6.99
N ALA A 145 1.11 0.17 -6.13
CA ALA A 145 1.32 1.56 -6.58
C ALA A 145 2.59 1.72 -7.43
N VAL A 146 3.66 0.95 -7.18
CA VAL A 146 4.85 0.90 -8.04
C VAL A 146 4.48 0.37 -9.43
N VAL A 147 3.72 -0.73 -9.48
CA VAL A 147 3.26 -1.31 -10.76
C VAL A 147 2.46 -0.27 -11.54
N ASN A 148 1.47 0.35 -10.91
CA ASN A 148 0.66 1.39 -11.55
C ASN A 148 1.50 2.56 -12.06
N ALA A 149 2.44 3.07 -11.26
CA ALA A 149 3.28 4.20 -11.64
C ALA A 149 4.17 3.88 -12.86
N ILE A 150 4.77 2.71 -12.90
CA ILE A 150 5.61 2.27 -14.03
C ILE A 150 4.78 2.09 -15.29
N LEU A 151 3.61 1.42 -15.20
CA LEU A 151 2.73 1.22 -16.35
C LEU A 151 2.18 2.56 -16.88
N GLN A 152 1.82 3.48 -16.02
CA GLN A 152 1.36 4.81 -16.43
C GLN A 152 2.47 5.65 -17.07
N THR A 153 3.70 5.52 -16.58
CA THR A 153 4.83 6.34 -17.04
C THR A 153 5.42 5.79 -18.34
N LYS A 154 5.56 4.47 -18.46
CA LYS A 154 6.20 3.81 -19.61
C LYS A 154 5.20 3.34 -20.69
N GLY A 155 3.92 3.28 -20.36
CA GLY A 155 2.91 2.54 -21.12
C GLY A 155 2.89 1.06 -20.76
N GLU A 156 1.84 0.37 -21.17
CA GLU A 156 1.59 -1.01 -20.75
C GLU A 156 2.69 -1.97 -21.25
N GLU A 157 3.01 -1.94 -22.54
CA GLU A 157 4.00 -2.83 -23.15
C GLU A 157 5.40 -2.67 -22.52
N LEU A 158 5.94 -1.46 -22.54
CA LEU A 158 7.27 -1.17 -21.97
C LEU A 158 7.32 -1.30 -20.45
N GLY A 159 6.20 -1.08 -19.78
CA GLY A 159 6.09 -1.26 -18.33
C GLY A 159 6.18 -2.74 -17.95
N TRP A 160 5.54 -3.64 -18.69
CA TRP A 160 5.66 -5.07 -18.43
C TRP A 160 7.05 -5.61 -18.80
N GLU A 161 7.67 -5.14 -19.89
CA GLU A 161 9.06 -5.45 -20.19
C GLU A 161 10.03 -5.00 -19.08
N TYR A 162 9.76 -3.84 -18.47
CA TYR A 162 10.51 -3.36 -17.31
C TYR A 162 10.39 -4.35 -16.15
N PHE A 163 9.16 -4.81 -15.82
CA PHE A 163 8.97 -5.75 -14.73
C PHE A 163 9.54 -7.14 -15.00
N GLU A 164 9.56 -7.62 -16.23
CA GLU A 164 10.27 -8.84 -16.59
C GLU A 164 11.77 -8.73 -16.25
N LYS A 165 12.41 -7.63 -16.65
CA LYS A 165 13.82 -7.38 -16.33
C LYS A 165 14.05 -7.20 -14.82
N LEU A 166 13.20 -6.42 -14.14
CA LEU A 166 13.30 -6.22 -12.70
C LEU A 166 13.16 -7.54 -11.95
N ASN A 167 12.27 -8.42 -12.38
CA ASN A 167 12.03 -9.72 -11.75
C ASN A 167 13.29 -10.61 -11.73
N GLU A 168 14.18 -10.48 -12.70
CA GLU A 168 15.45 -11.21 -12.71
C GLU A 168 16.38 -10.78 -11.55
N ASN A 169 16.20 -9.56 -11.05
CA ASN A 169 16.99 -8.97 -9.98
C ASN A 169 16.35 -9.11 -8.59
N ILE A 170 15.08 -9.53 -8.52
CA ILE A 170 14.39 -9.75 -7.26
C ILE A 170 14.87 -11.07 -6.62
N ASP A 171 15.35 -10.97 -5.38
CA ASP A 171 15.72 -12.15 -4.59
C ASP A 171 14.47 -12.93 -4.15
N TYR A 172 13.52 -12.24 -3.53
CA TYR A 172 12.21 -12.80 -3.21
C TYR A 172 11.16 -11.71 -3.03
N TYR A 173 9.88 -12.13 -3.11
CA TYR A 173 8.74 -11.27 -2.83
C TYR A 173 8.21 -11.50 -1.42
N SER A 174 8.27 -10.45 -0.60
CA SER A 174 7.69 -10.48 0.75
C SER A 174 6.17 -10.26 0.73
N LYS A 175 5.53 -10.46 1.87
CA LYS A 175 4.08 -10.30 1.99
C LYS A 175 3.68 -8.83 2.18
N ARG A 176 4.33 -8.10 3.09
CA ARG A 176 3.93 -6.74 3.51
C ARG A 176 4.84 -5.68 2.93
N GLY A 177 4.27 -4.51 2.62
CA GLY A 177 5.00 -3.38 2.04
C GLY A 177 6.18 -2.88 2.86
N LYS A 178 6.18 -3.07 4.18
CA LYS A 178 7.29 -2.70 5.08
C LYS A 178 8.42 -3.73 5.16
N ASP A 179 8.18 -4.97 4.76
CA ASP A 179 9.15 -6.06 4.95
C ASP A 179 10.47 -5.82 4.23
N PRO A 180 10.50 -5.31 2.96
CA PRO A 180 11.75 -4.97 2.29
C PRO A 180 12.57 -3.95 3.07
N ASN A 181 11.92 -2.92 3.63
CA ASN A 181 12.61 -1.88 4.39
C ASN A 181 13.34 -2.44 5.62
N VAL A 182 12.65 -3.29 6.38
CA VAL A 182 13.23 -3.93 7.57
C VAL A 182 14.42 -4.82 7.21
N LYS A 183 14.30 -5.58 6.11
CA LYS A 183 15.37 -6.45 5.62
C LYS A 183 16.57 -5.68 5.08
N THR A 184 16.35 -4.56 4.40
CA THR A 184 17.42 -3.71 3.84
C THR A 184 18.25 -3.03 4.95
N MET A 185 17.62 -2.75 6.09
CA MET A 185 18.28 -2.12 7.24
C MET A 185 19.00 -3.12 8.18
N ALA A 186 18.72 -4.41 8.03
CA ALA A 186 19.33 -5.47 8.86
C ALA A 186 20.63 -5.98 8.29
#